data_8e366814e4647c01c343c2e0ee021854
#
_entry.id   8e366814e4647c01c343c2e0ee021854
#
_cell.length_a   1.000
_cell.length_b   1.000
_cell.length_c   1.000
_cell.angle_alpha   90.00
_cell.angle_beta   90.00
_cell.angle_gamma   90.00
#
_symmetry.space_group_name_H-M   'P 1'
#
loop_
_entity.id
_entity.type
_entity.pdbx_description
1 polymer ?
#
loop_
_entity_poly.entity_id
_entity_poly.type
_entity_poly.pdbx_seq_one_letter_code
_entity_poly.pdbx_strand_id
1 'polypeptide(L)'
;MILIHRFPSFVLMAKPQSFPELLAADKRYKRDAYGFVFEALRYAHDTLGLGTEAPPEALEIPPTESPPAGQRHLTGRELCEAIRRYAQEQFGFMAATVLESWGIRSTGDFGNIVFNLIDIGEMSKTKHDRREDFDDVFDFDTALRRDYVIDPPRNS
;
A
#
# COMPACT_ATOMS: atom_id res chain seq x y z
N MET A 1 13.67 -3.18 4.83
CA MET A 1 14.91 -2.67 4.40
C MET A 1 15.02 -2.56 2.94
N ILE A 2 15.17 -1.41 2.39
CA ILE A 2 15.55 -1.56 1.04
C ILE A 2 16.58 -0.58 0.66
N LEU A 3 17.70 -1.14 0.43
CA LEU A 3 18.81 -0.53 -0.18
C LEU A 3 18.71 -0.67 -1.67
N ILE A 4 18.79 0.42 -2.40
CA ILE A 4 19.08 0.36 -3.80
C ILE A 4 20.57 0.02 -3.93
N HIS A 5 20.87 -1.26 -3.90
CA HIS A 5 22.17 -1.72 -4.35
C HIS A 5 22.02 -2.17 -5.78
N ARG A 6 22.70 -1.47 -6.68
CA ARG A 6 22.97 -2.02 -7.99
C ARG A 6 23.96 -3.16 -7.84
N PHE A 7 23.48 -4.36 -7.68
CA PHE A 7 24.30 -5.53 -7.86
C PHE A 7 24.47 -5.82 -9.35
N PRO A 8 25.69 -6.23 -9.75
CA PRO A 8 25.89 -6.64 -11.12
C PRO A 8 25.00 -7.83 -11.47
N SER A 9 24.53 -7.86 -12.69
CA SER A 9 23.40 -8.61 -13.26
C SER A 9 23.55 -10.12 -13.40
N PHE A 10 24.31 -10.81 -12.59
CA PHE A 10 24.37 -12.27 -12.68
C PHE A 10 23.59 -13.03 -11.62
N VAL A 11 22.68 -12.37 -10.95
CA VAL A 11 21.72 -13.05 -10.08
C VAL A 11 20.51 -13.41 -10.92
N LEU A 12 20.59 -14.54 -11.60
CA LEU A 12 19.55 -15.09 -12.47
C LEU A 12 18.23 -15.41 -11.77
N MET A 13 18.18 -15.34 -10.45
CA MET A 13 17.00 -15.53 -9.62
C MET A 13 16.71 -14.28 -8.80
N ALA A 14 17.16 -13.12 -9.26
CA ALA A 14 16.97 -11.86 -8.55
C ALA A 14 15.48 -11.51 -8.47
N LYS A 15 15.06 -11.09 -7.28
CA LYS A 15 13.80 -10.40 -7.10
C LYS A 15 13.75 -9.19 -8.03
N PRO A 16 12.56 -8.80 -8.53
CA PRO A 16 12.41 -7.57 -9.30
C PRO A 16 13.04 -6.39 -8.58
N GLN A 17 13.82 -5.58 -9.29
CA GLN A 17 14.50 -4.40 -8.72
C GLN A 17 13.92 -3.09 -9.23
N SER A 18 13.01 -3.17 -10.19
CA SER A 18 12.35 -2.01 -10.77
C SER A 18 10.85 -2.26 -10.92
N PHE A 19 10.10 -1.19 -11.05
CA PHE A 19 8.66 -1.30 -11.24
C PHE A 19 8.27 -2.06 -12.53
N PRO A 20 8.92 -1.82 -13.69
CA PRO A 20 8.67 -2.64 -14.88
C PRO A 20 8.96 -4.13 -14.68
N GLU A 21 10.05 -4.47 -13.98
CA GLU A 21 10.38 -5.85 -13.66
C GLU A 21 9.35 -6.48 -12.72
N LEU A 22 8.87 -5.72 -11.75
CA LEU A 22 7.82 -6.16 -10.84
C LEU A 22 6.54 -6.50 -11.61
N LEU A 23 6.11 -5.62 -12.50
CA LEU A 23 4.92 -5.87 -13.33
C LEU A 23 5.07 -7.09 -14.25
N ALA A 24 6.28 -7.35 -14.71
CA ALA A 24 6.58 -8.52 -15.52
C ALA A 24 6.61 -9.82 -14.71
N ALA A 25 7.11 -9.76 -13.47
CA ALA A 25 7.28 -10.93 -12.60
C ALA A 25 6.00 -11.31 -11.86
N ASP A 26 5.21 -10.33 -11.41
CA ASP A 26 3.95 -10.57 -10.69
C ASP A 26 2.77 -10.04 -11.52
N LYS A 27 2.04 -10.96 -12.12
CA LYS A 27 0.90 -10.68 -12.98
C LYS A 27 -0.43 -10.54 -12.25
N ARG A 28 -0.44 -10.72 -10.93
CA ARG A 28 -1.68 -10.69 -10.14
C ARG A 28 -2.33 -9.31 -10.14
N TYR A 29 -1.51 -8.26 -10.16
CA TYR A 29 -1.98 -6.89 -10.00
C TYR A 29 -1.60 -6.04 -11.21
N LYS A 30 -2.53 -5.19 -11.63
CA LYS A 30 -2.31 -4.21 -12.68
C LYS A 30 -1.52 -3.01 -12.13
N ARG A 31 -0.92 -2.26 -13.02
CA ARG A 31 -0.21 -1.02 -12.68
C ARG A 31 -1.07 -0.06 -11.85
N ASP A 32 -2.34 0.05 -12.20
CA ASP A 32 -3.30 0.93 -11.51
C ASP A 32 -3.46 0.57 -10.02
N ALA A 33 -3.36 -0.70 -9.68
CA ALA A 33 -3.41 -1.15 -8.29
C ALA A 33 -2.28 -0.55 -7.44
N TYR A 34 -1.07 -0.54 -7.97
CA TYR A 34 0.09 0.03 -7.31
C TYR A 34 -0.04 1.54 -7.15
N GLY A 35 -0.44 2.23 -8.21
CA GLY A 35 -0.70 3.67 -8.19
C GLY A 35 -1.77 4.06 -7.17
N PHE A 36 -2.83 3.30 -7.10
CA PHE A 36 -3.91 3.51 -6.13
C PHE A 36 -3.42 3.38 -4.68
N VAL A 37 -2.60 2.38 -4.38
CA VAL A 37 -2.05 2.21 -3.03
C VAL A 37 -1.14 3.39 -2.64
N PHE A 38 -0.33 3.90 -3.55
CA PHE A 38 0.45 5.12 -3.31
C PHE A 38 -0.43 6.32 -3.01
N GLU A 39 -1.48 6.52 -3.78
CA GLU A 39 -2.42 7.63 -3.57
C GLU A 39 -3.17 7.49 -2.25
N ALA A 40 -3.56 6.27 -1.88
CA ALA A 40 -4.20 5.99 -0.60
C ALA A 40 -3.25 6.28 0.58
N LEU A 41 -1.97 6.00 0.44
CA LEU A 41 -0.97 6.33 1.44
C LEU A 41 -0.84 7.85 1.61
N ARG A 42 -0.81 8.60 0.52
CA ARG A 42 -0.82 10.07 0.56
C ARG A 42 -2.09 10.60 1.22
N TYR A 43 -3.23 10.07 0.84
CA TYR A 43 -4.52 10.41 1.43
C TYR A 43 -4.52 10.17 2.95
N ALA A 44 -3.94 9.05 3.39
CA ALA A 44 -3.82 8.76 4.81
C ALA A 44 -3.02 9.83 5.57
N HIS A 45 -1.92 10.27 5.01
CA HIS A 45 -1.08 11.31 5.61
C HIS A 45 -1.72 12.70 5.53
N ASP A 46 -2.17 13.10 4.35
CA ASP A 46 -2.56 14.48 4.06
C ASP A 46 -3.98 14.78 4.52
N THR A 47 -4.88 13.84 4.40
CA THR A 47 -6.31 14.04 4.68
C THR A 47 -6.73 13.47 6.03
N LEU A 48 -6.27 12.26 6.35
CA LEU A 48 -6.65 11.60 7.61
C LEU A 48 -5.69 11.90 8.76
N GLY A 49 -4.54 12.48 8.49
CA GLY A 49 -3.52 12.77 9.49
C GLY A 49 -2.98 11.52 10.19
N LEU A 50 -3.08 10.37 9.54
CA LEU A 50 -2.63 9.10 10.09
C LEU A 50 -1.12 8.93 9.97
N GLY A 51 -0.58 8.10 10.81
CA GLY A 51 0.82 7.75 10.83
C GLY A 51 1.58 8.45 11.94
N THR A 52 2.53 7.74 12.51
CA THR A 52 3.47 8.25 13.50
C THR A 52 4.86 8.32 12.87
N GLU A 53 5.66 9.29 13.28
CA GLU A 53 7.08 9.28 12.93
C GLU A 53 7.73 8.06 13.58
N ALA A 54 8.20 7.14 12.74
CA ALA A 54 8.96 6.01 13.23
C ALA A 54 10.31 6.50 13.74
N PRO A 55 10.72 6.09 14.95
CA PRO A 55 12.08 6.40 15.39
C PRO A 55 13.09 5.84 14.39
N PRO A 56 14.19 6.56 14.11
CA PRO A 56 15.18 6.14 13.12
C PRO A 56 15.69 4.71 13.31
N GLU A 57 15.77 4.26 14.55
CA GLU A 57 16.23 2.93 14.91
C GLU A 57 15.23 1.81 14.54
N ALA A 58 13.98 2.16 14.31
CA ALA A 58 12.94 1.19 13.93
C ALA A 58 12.88 0.97 12.42
N LEU A 59 13.43 1.88 11.64
CA LEU A 59 13.47 1.77 10.19
C LEU A 59 14.63 0.85 9.79
N GLU A 60 14.35 -0.13 8.97
CA GLU A 60 15.37 -0.96 8.35
C GLU A 60 16.04 -0.17 7.20
N ILE A 61 16.77 0.88 7.55
CA ILE A 61 17.50 1.74 6.62
C ILE A 61 18.99 1.54 6.87
N PRO A 62 19.83 1.55 5.83
CA PRO A 62 21.26 1.51 6.04
C PRO A 62 21.77 2.71 6.84
N PRO A 63 22.84 2.53 7.63
CA PRO A 63 23.39 3.60 8.47
C PRO A 63 23.84 4.85 7.72
N THR A 64 23.94 4.76 6.39
CA THR A 64 24.42 5.86 5.53
C THR A 64 23.30 6.75 4.98
N GLU A 65 22.05 6.34 5.15
CA GLU A 65 20.92 7.11 4.66
C GLU A 65 20.05 7.55 5.83
N SER A 66 19.97 8.84 6.06
CA SER A 66 18.97 9.38 6.99
C SER A 66 17.60 9.30 6.35
N PRO A 67 16.58 8.80 7.05
CA PRO A 67 15.23 8.84 6.52
C PRO A 67 14.85 10.30 6.21
N PRO A 68 14.18 10.55 5.10
CA PRO A 68 13.68 11.89 4.82
C PRO A 68 12.79 12.34 5.98
N ALA A 69 13.06 13.54 6.48
CA ALA A 69 12.32 14.12 7.59
C ALA A 69 10.82 14.15 7.26
N GLY A 70 10.00 13.62 8.15
CA GLY A 70 8.54 13.67 8.01
C GLY A 70 7.90 12.44 7.37
N GLN A 71 8.62 11.34 7.16
CA GLN A 71 7.96 10.07 6.78
C GLN A 71 7.23 9.49 7.97
N ARG A 72 5.93 9.67 7.97
CA ARG A 72 5.03 9.02 8.91
C ARG A 72 4.80 7.57 8.50
N HIS A 73 4.93 6.66 9.46
CA HIS A 73 4.75 5.24 9.24
C HIS A 73 3.35 4.82 9.61
N LEU A 74 2.68 4.10 8.70
CA LEU A 74 1.37 3.51 8.92
C LEU A 74 1.53 2.03 9.23
N THR A 75 0.71 1.52 10.15
CA THR A 75 0.55 0.07 10.29
C THR A 75 -0.24 -0.48 9.10
N GLY A 76 -0.14 -1.78 8.84
CA GLY A 76 -0.91 -2.43 7.78
C GLY A 76 -2.42 -2.22 7.96
N ARG A 77 -2.90 -2.27 9.20
CA ARG A 77 -4.32 -2.04 9.51
C ARG A 77 -4.75 -0.60 9.24
N GLU A 78 -3.94 0.37 9.63
CA GLU A 78 -4.21 1.79 9.35
C GLU A 78 -4.22 2.07 7.84
N LEU A 79 -3.30 1.48 7.10
CA LEU A 79 -3.26 1.62 5.65
C LEU A 79 -4.49 0.97 5.00
N CYS A 80 -4.92 -0.20 5.44
CA CYS A 80 -6.15 -0.83 4.95
C CYS A 80 -7.38 0.06 5.19
N GLU A 81 -7.49 0.69 6.35
CA GLU A 81 -8.60 1.60 6.65
C GLU A 81 -8.54 2.86 5.77
N ALA A 82 -7.36 3.40 5.54
CA ALA A 82 -7.18 4.54 4.64
C ALA A 82 -7.54 4.16 3.19
N ILE A 83 -7.15 2.97 2.74
CA ILE A 83 -7.51 2.45 1.42
C ILE A 83 -9.02 2.30 1.29
N ARG A 84 -9.68 1.78 2.32
CA ARG A 84 -11.15 1.65 2.33
C ARG A 84 -11.82 3.01 2.13
N ARG A 85 -11.44 4.00 2.91
CA ARG A 85 -12.01 5.35 2.83
C ARG A 85 -11.72 6.01 1.49
N TYR A 86 -10.48 5.92 1.04
CA TYR A 86 -10.07 6.48 -0.24
C TYR A 86 -10.80 5.83 -1.41
N ALA A 87 -10.94 4.51 -1.41
CA ALA A 87 -11.68 3.78 -2.43
C ALA A 87 -13.16 4.21 -2.48
N GLN A 88 -13.80 4.34 -1.32
CA GLN A 88 -15.19 4.81 -1.25
C GLN A 88 -15.33 6.25 -1.72
N GLU A 89 -14.40 7.11 -1.39
CA GLU A 89 -14.42 8.51 -1.84
C GLU A 89 -14.25 8.62 -3.35
N GLN A 90 -13.34 7.83 -3.94
CA GLN A 90 -13.05 7.87 -5.38
C GLN A 90 -14.10 7.15 -6.23
N PHE A 91 -14.60 6.02 -5.77
CA PHE A 91 -15.40 5.09 -6.58
C PHE A 91 -16.79 4.82 -6.03
N GLY A 92 -17.10 5.31 -4.83
CA GLY A 92 -18.40 5.06 -4.20
C GLY A 92 -18.69 3.57 -4.05
N PHE A 93 -19.91 3.17 -4.36
CA PHE A 93 -20.32 1.76 -4.28
C PHE A 93 -19.63 0.85 -5.31
N MET A 94 -18.95 1.43 -6.31
CA MET A 94 -18.17 0.69 -7.31
C MET A 94 -16.77 0.31 -6.83
N ALA A 95 -16.39 0.72 -5.61
CA ALA A 95 -15.04 0.54 -5.11
C ALA A 95 -14.53 -0.91 -5.20
N ALA A 96 -15.32 -1.86 -4.71
CA ALA A 96 -14.94 -3.27 -4.78
C ALA A 96 -14.76 -3.74 -6.22
N THR A 97 -15.65 -3.36 -7.12
CA THR A 97 -15.59 -3.73 -8.53
C THR A 97 -14.33 -3.17 -9.21
N VAL A 98 -13.99 -1.93 -8.94
CA VAL A 98 -12.76 -1.31 -9.48
C VAL A 98 -11.52 -2.02 -8.95
N LEU A 99 -11.43 -2.25 -7.65
CA LEU A 99 -10.30 -2.96 -7.05
C LEU A 99 -10.15 -4.38 -7.61
N GLU A 100 -11.26 -5.10 -7.75
CA GLU A 100 -11.27 -6.45 -8.34
C GLU A 100 -10.80 -6.42 -9.80
N SER A 101 -11.13 -5.38 -10.56
CA SER A 101 -10.66 -5.22 -11.93
C SER A 101 -9.14 -5.09 -12.05
N TRP A 102 -8.49 -4.67 -10.98
CA TRP A 102 -7.04 -4.55 -10.87
C TRP A 102 -6.36 -5.78 -10.23
N GLY A 103 -7.15 -6.78 -9.85
CA GLY A 103 -6.67 -8.00 -9.24
C GLY A 103 -6.72 -8.01 -7.70
N ILE A 104 -7.25 -6.97 -7.09
CA ILE A 104 -7.35 -6.84 -5.63
C ILE A 104 -8.71 -7.38 -5.17
N ARG A 105 -8.71 -8.47 -4.40
CA ARG A 105 -9.92 -9.16 -3.95
C ARG A 105 -10.09 -9.19 -2.43
N SER A 106 -9.02 -8.91 -1.71
CA SER A 106 -8.99 -8.94 -0.24
C SER A 106 -7.97 -7.94 0.29
N THR A 107 -8.03 -7.68 1.60
CA THR A 107 -7.02 -6.82 2.26
C THR A 107 -5.63 -7.44 2.21
N GLY A 108 -5.52 -8.76 2.18
CA GLY A 108 -4.24 -9.45 1.98
C GLY A 108 -3.56 -9.06 0.68
N ASP A 109 -4.31 -8.75 -0.36
CA ASP A 109 -3.77 -8.28 -1.64
C ASP A 109 -3.11 -6.89 -1.50
N PHE A 110 -3.63 -6.02 -0.65
CA PHE A 110 -2.94 -4.76 -0.32
C PHE A 110 -1.57 -5.03 0.30
N GLY A 111 -1.50 -6.02 1.18
CA GLY A 111 -0.23 -6.47 1.76
C GLY A 111 0.75 -6.97 0.70
N ASN A 112 0.29 -7.76 -0.24
CA ASN A 112 1.11 -8.23 -1.36
C ASN A 112 1.66 -7.07 -2.19
N ILE A 113 0.82 -6.10 -2.49
CA ILE A 113 1.20 -4.89 -3.26
C ILE A 113 2.25 -4.08 -2.49
N VAL A 114 1.99 -3.81 -1.21
CA VAL A 114 2.91 -3.04 -0.36
C VAL A 114 4.27 -3.73 -0.26
N PHE A 115 4.29 -5.03 0.01
CA PHE A 115 5.55 -5.77 0.14
C PHE A 115 6.28 -5.93 -1.20
N ASN A 116 5.57 -6.00 -2.31
CA ASN A 116 6.19 -5.90 -3.64
C ASN A 116 6.88 -4.54 -3.84
N LEU A 117 6.25 -3.46 -3.41
CA LEU A 117 6.83 -2.11 -3.49
C LEU A 117 8.01 -1.93 -2.53
N ILE A 118 7.97 -2.57 -1.37
CA ILE A 118 9.09 -2.62 -0.43
C ILE A 118 10.28 -3.36 -1.08
N ASP A 119 10.02 -4.49 -1.71
CA ASP A 119 11.06 -5.30 -2.34
C ASP A 119 11.82 -4.58 -3.46
N ILE A 120 11.17 -3.67 -4.17
CA ILE A 120 11.81 -2.85 -5.22
C ILE A 120 12.30 -1.48 -4.73
N GLY A 121 12.19 -1.18 -3.43
CA GLY A 121 12.69 0.06 -2.84
C GLY A 121 11.78 1.27 -2.96
N GLU A 122 10.55 1.10 -3.43
CA GLU A 122 9.60 2.21 -3.57
C GLU A 122 8.89 2.53 -2.25
N MET A 123 8.82 1.61 -1.33
CA MET A 123 8.32 1.78 0.02
C MET A 123 9.29 1.19 1.03
N SER A 124 9.24 1.69 2.25
CA SER A 124 10.04 1.16 3.38
C SER A 124 9.12 0.63 4.47
N LYS A 125 9.64 -0.27 5.27
CA LYS A 125 8.94 -0.82 6.44
C LYS A 125 9.81 -0.73 7.69
N THR A 126 9.18 -0.87 8.85
CA THR A 126 9.90 -1.13 10.09
C THR A 126 10.11 -2.64 10.25
N LYS A 127 11.01 -3.03 11.16
CA LYS A 127 11.23 -4.45 11.50
C LYS A 127 10.00 -5.13 12.14
N HIS A 128 9.00 -4.36 12.56
CA HIS A 128 7.75 -4.86 13.13
C HIS A 128 6.65 -5.07 12.10
N ASP A 129 6.79 -4.50 10.91
CA ASP A 129 5.81 -4.62 9.86
C ASP A 129 5.89 -5.98 9.17
N ARG A 130 4.74 -6.65 9.08
CA ARG A 130 4.60 -7.96 8.47
C ARG A 130 3.54 -7.94 7.39
N ARG A 131 3.72 -8.79 6.40
CA ARG A 131 2.72 -8.98 5.33
C ARG A 131 1.37 -9.39 5.93
N GLU A 132 1.37 -10.24 6.96
CA GLU A 132 0.19 -10.77 7.64
C GLU A 132 -0.64 -9.69 8.36
N ASP A 133 -0.08 -8.52 8.64
CA ASP A 133 -0.80 -7.40 9.24
C ASP A 133 -1.95 -6.89 8.36
N PHE A 134 -1.92 -7.22 7.07
CA PHE A 134 -2.96 -6.90 6.10
C PHE A 134 -4.05 -7.97 5.99
N ASP A 135 -3.83 -9.15 6.55
CA ASP A 135 -4.78 -10.26 6.42
C ASP A 135 -6.06 -10.00 7.22
N ASP A 136 -7.19 -10.28 6.59
CA ASP A 136 -8.53 -10.24 7.21
C ASP A 136 -8.84 -8.94 7.98
N VAL A 137 -8.40 -7.79 7.49
CA VAL A 137 -8.68 -6.50 8.13
C VAL A 137 -10.15 -6.13 7.94
N PHE A 138 -10.67 -6.31 6.73
CA PHE A 138 -12.10 -6.19 6.45
C PHE A 138 -12.48 -7.06 5.25
N ASP A 139 -13.77 -7.35 5.17
CA ASP A 139 -14.37 -8.04 4.04
C ASP A 139 -14.90 -7.04 3.01
N PHE A 140 -14.58 -7.25 1.72
CA PHE A 140 -14.95 -6.30 0.65
C PHE A 140 -16.46 -6.18 0.47
N ASP A 141 -17.20 -7.29 0.58
CA ASP A 141 -18.65 -7.22 0.41
C ASP A 141 -19.30 -6.44 1.53
N THR A 142 -18.84 -6.60 2.75
CA THR A 142 -19.35 -5.85 3.89
C THR A 142 -18.89 -4.41 3.86
N ALA A 143 -17.58 -4.18 3.85
CA ALA A 143 -17.03 -2.85 4.05
C ALA A 143 -17.16 -1.92 2.84
N LEU A 144 -17.15 -2.45 1.63
CA LEU A 144 -17.16 -1.64 0.41
C LEU A 144 -18.50 -1.63 -0.32
N ARG A 145 -19.34 -2.63 -0.10
CA ARG A 145 -20.65 -2.72 -0.75
C ARG A 145 -21.80 -2.46 0.21
N ARG A 146 -21.91 -3.20 1.31
CA ARG A 146 -23.04 -3.11 2.24
C ARG A 146 -22.99 -1.89 3.15
N ASP A 147 -21.80 -1.57 3.66
CA ASP A 147 -21.63 -0.46 4.60
C ASP A 147 -21.46 0.90 3.89
N TYR A 148 -21.53 0.91 2.56
CA TYR A 148 -21.50 2.15 1.82
C TYR A 148 -22.82 2.92 2.00
N VAL A 149 -22.73 4.09 2.63
CA VAL A 149 -23.85 5.01 2.82
C VAL A 149 -23.72 6.13 1.79
N ILE A 150 -24.77 6.27 0.97
CA ILE A 150 -24.89 7.43 0.08
C ILE A 150 -25.32 8.62 0.93
N ASP A 151 -24.44 9.57 1.12
CA ASP A 151 -24.83 10.85 1.73
C ASP A 151 -25.85 11.54 0.80
N PRO A 152 -27.04 11.90 1.31
CA PRO A 152 -27.97 12.66 0.50
C PRO A 152 -27.34 13.99 0.12
N PRO A 153 -27.68 14.55 -1.06
CA PRO A 153 -27.16 15.84 -1.46
C PRO A 153 -27.48 16.86 -0.37
N ARG A 154 -26.47 17.55 0.11
CA ARG A 154 -26.67 18.64 1.06
C ARG A 154 -27.47 19.70 0.33
N ASN A 155 -28.71 19.88 0.72
CA ASN A 155 -29.50 21.02 0.28
C ASN A 155 -28.83 22.27 0.80
N SER A 156 -28.22 22.99 -0.12
CA SER A 156 -27.67 24.31 0.15
C SER A 156 -28.76 25.35 0.25
#